data_57900b548ba6d160b83f6f77de0bd377
#
_entry.id   57900b548ba6d160b83f6f77de0bd377
#
_cell.length_a   1.000
_cell.length_b   1.000
_cell.length_c   1.000
_cell.angle_alpha   90.00
_cell.angle_beta   90.00
_cell.angle_gamma   90.00
#
_symmetry.space_group_name_H-M   'P 1'
#
loop_
_entity.id
_entity.type
_entity.pdbx_description
1 polymer ?
#
loop_
_entity_poly.entity_id
_entity_poly.type
_entity_poly.pdbx_seq_one_letter_code
_entity_poly.pdbx_strand_id
1 'polypeptide(L)'
;RDCLELDLKIGGRPLTLYVVHFKSMGTAREPGDGRISTMAVRSAEAAAVRRIIEDRFGASHAAKKNFAICGDMNDYQEKVIVTGSRRLGYRFDHVREDMSALDVFSADGFAVNPVERRAELDRWTLYHARGPEEQHLCQLDYIWLSPALAARNATAVPEIVRGGQPYRTPFPPGQEDERFPRI
;
A
#
# COMPACT_ATOMS: atom_id res chain seq x y z
N ARG A 1 -7.55 15.97 -4.70
CA ARG A 1 -7.26 14.86 -5.62
C ARG A 1 -8.52 14.04 -5.82
N ASP A 2 -8.63 13.38 -6.96
CA ASP A 2 -9.86 12.71 -7.36
C ASP A 2 -9.85 11.24 -6.92
N CYS A 3 -11.05 10.70 -6.71
CA CYS A 3 -11.32 9.28 -6.57
C CYS A 3 -12.14 8.86 -7.79
N LEU A 4 -11.55 8.06 -8.68
CA LEU A 4 -12.27 7.54 -9.83
C LEU A 4 -13.07 6.31 -9.42
N GLU A 5 -14.38 6.34 -9.67
CA GLU A 5 -15.27 5.22 -9.41
C GLU A 5 -15.62 4.52 -10.72
N LEU A 6 -15.43 3.21 -10.77
CA LEU A 6 -15.68 2.37 -11.94
C LEU A 6 -16.57 1.18 -11.56
N ASP A 7 -17.70 1.06 -12.22
CA ASP A 7 -18.55 -0.13 -12.12
C ASP A 7 -18.22 -1.15 -13.19
N LEU A 8 -17.88 -2.34 -12.75
CA LEU A 8 -17.50 -3.46 -13.59
C LEU A 8 -18.47 -4.63 -13.37
N LYS A 9 -18.56 -5.49 -14.36
CA LYS A 9 -19.27 -6.77 -14.26
C LYS A 9 -18.32 -7.90 -14.67
N ILE A 10 -17.86 -8.68 -13.71
CA ILE A 10 -16.89 -9.77 -13.91
C ILE A 10 -17.58 -11.11 -13.66
N GLY A 11 -17.65 -11.95 -14.70
CA GLY A 11 -18.34 -13.24 -14.59
C GLY A 11 -19.81 -13.10 -14.15
N GLY A 12 -20.50 -12.02 -14.57
CA GLY A 12 -21.87 -11.74 -14.20
C GLY A 12 -22.05 -11.05 -12.83
N ARG A 13 -20.98 -10.89 -12.06
CA ARG A 13 -21.03 -10.28 -10.72
C ARG A 13 -20.57 -8.81 -10.75
N PRO A 14 -21.28 -7.91 -10.04
CA PRO A 14 -20.87 -6.52 -9.94
C PRO A 14 -19.60 -6.40 -9.09
N LEU A 15 -18.71 -5.48 -9.48
CA LEU A 15 -17.53 -5.04 -8.75
C LEU A 15 -17.39 -3.54 -8.96
N THR A 16 -17.24 -2.77 -7.88
CA THR A 16 -16.91 -1.35 -7.97
C THR A 16 -15.44 -1.15 -7.60
N LEU A 17 -14.68 -0.50 -8.47
CA LEU A 17 -13.30 -0.07 -8.19
C LEU A 17 -13.29 1.42 -7.85
N TYR A 18 -12.55 1.75 -6.79
CA TYR A 18 -12.20 3.11 -6.39
C TYR A 18 -10.71 3.30 -6.64
N VAL A 19 -10.34 4.07 -7.67
CA VAL A 19 -8.94 4.31 -8.02
C VAL A 19 -8.52 5.64 -7.45
N VAL A 20 -7.44 5.64 -6.67
CA VAL A 20 -6.98 6.80 -5.90
C VAL A 20 -5.48 7.02 -6.08
N HIS A 21 -5.06 8.28 -5.89
CA HIS A 21 -3.66 8.65 -5.75
C HIS A 21 -3.56 9.72 -4.67
N PHE A 22 -3.14 9.34 -3.46
CA PHE A 22 -3.10 10.22 -2.29
C PHE A 22 -1.92 11.20 -2.33
N LYS A 23 -1.97 12.21 -1.47
CA LYS A 23 -0.93 13.23 -1.33
C LYS A 23 0.42 12.57 -1.08
N SER A 24 1.39 12.89 -1.94
CA SER A 24 2.78 12.44 -1.80
C SER A 24 3.36 12.83 -0.44
N MET A 25 4.19 11.96 0.11
CA MET A 25 4.98 12.22 1.32
C MET A 25 6.07 13.29 1.09
N GLY A 26 6.41 13.61 -0.15
CA GLY A 26 7.42 14.62 -0.46
C GLY A 26 6.95 16.03 -0.10
N THR A 27 7.79 16.78 0.64
CA THR A 27 7.68 18.22 0.80
C THR A 27 8.84 18.88 0.05
N ALA A 28 8.53 19.70 -0.93
CA ALA A 28 9.56 20.32 -1.79
C ALA A 28 10.40 21.41 -1.08
N ARG A 29 10.06 21.80 0.15
CA ARG A 29 10.57 23.05 0.76
C ARG A 29 11.00 22.99 2.23
N GLU A 30 10.75 21.90 2.96
CA GLU A 30 11.13 21.86 4.39
C GLU A 30 11.92 20.59 4.71
N PRO A 31 13.03 20.73 5.48
CA PRO A 31 13.70 19.59 6.06
C PRO A 31 12.78 18.94 7.11
N GLY A 32 12.62 17.64 7.08
CA GLY A 32 11.81 16.90 8.04
C GLY A 32 11.16 15.66 7.42
N ASP A 33 10.45 14.92 8.25
CA ASP A 33 9.70 13.76 7.80
C ASP A 33 8.46 14.19 7.00
N GLY A 34 8.59 14.16 5.67
CA GLY A 34 7.52 14.52 4.76
C GLY A 34 6.29 13.62 4.88
N ARG A 35 6.45 12.38 5.39
CA ARG A 35 5.33 11.50 5.68
C ARG A 35 4.47 12.08 6.79
N ILE A 36 5.07 12.49 7.89
CA ILE A 36 4.35 13.07 9.04
C ILE A 36 3.74 14.42 8.70
N SER A 37 4.49 15.31 8.06
CA SER A 37 4.02 16.67 7.72
C SER A 37 2.82 16.68 6.77
N THR A 38 2.65 15.65 5.94
CA THR A 38 1.52 15.54 5.00
C THR A 38 0.46 14.50 5.42
N MET A 39 0.62 13.90 6.60
CA MET A 39 -0.27 12.85 7.13
C MET A 39 -1.73 13.31 7.20
N ALA A 40 -1.98 14.51 7.72
CA ALA A 40 -3.34 15.04 7.88
C ALA A 40 -4.10 15.12 6.54
N VAL A 41 -3.41 15.46 5.45
CA VAL A 41 -4.02 15.51 4.11
C VAL A 41 -4.37 14.10 3.64
N ARG A 42 -3.46 13.13 3.75
CA ARG A 42 -3.73 11.74 3.37
C ARG A 42 -4.84 11.13 4.21
N SER A 43 -4.87 11.40 5.51
CA SER A 43 -5.94 10.92 6.40
C SER A 43 -7.31 11.47 5.98
N ALA A 44 -7.37 12.74 5.58
CA ALA A 44 -8.61 13.33 5.05
C ALA A 44 -9.02 12.71 3.71
N GLU A 45 -8.06 12.45 2.81
CA GLU A 45 -8.30 11.77 1.53
C GLU A 45 -8.82 10.34 1.76
N ALA A 46 -8.20 9.57 2.63
CA ALA A 46 -8.63 8.21 2.97
C ALA A 46 -10.02 8.17 3.62
N ALA A 47 -10.28 9.08 4.56
CA ALA A 47 -11.61 9.22 5.18
C ALA A 47 -12.69 9.61 4.17
N ALA A 48 -12.36 10.46 3.19
CA ALA A 48 -13.29 10.83 2.12
C ALA A 48 -13.64 9.62 1.24
N VAL A 49 -12.66 8.78 0.88
CA VAL A 49 -12.90 7.56 0.11
C VAL A 49 -13.80 6.60 0.87
N ARG A 50 -13.55 6.37 2.17
CA ARG A 50 -14.43 5.55 3.01
C ARG A 50 -15.85 6.09 3.02
N ARG A 51 -16.04 7.39 3.20
CA ARG A 51 -17.35 8.04 3.18
C ARG A 51 -18.07 7.85 1.85
N ILE A 52 -17.40 8.06 0.72
CA ILE A 52 -17.97 7.84 -0.62
C ILE A 52 -18.54 6.41 -0.73
N ILE A 53 -17.80 5.41 -0.26
CA ILE A 53 -18.23 4.01 -0.28
C ILE A 53 -19.43 3.78 0.66
N GLU A 54 -19.38 4.34 1.87
CA GLU A 54 -20.45 4.24 2.86
C GLU A 54 -21.73 4.96 2.39
N ASP A 55 -21.62 6.12 1.76
CA ASP A 55 -22.74 6.87 1.19
C ASP A 55 -23.41 6.10 0.04
N ARG A 56 -22.59 5.44 -0.80
CA ARG A 56 -23.10 4.64 -1.92
C ARG A 56 -23.81 3.37 -1.50
N PHE A 57 -23.25 2.63 -0.55
CA PHE A 57 -23.73 1.29 -0.21
C PHE A 57 -24.49 1.22 1.11
N GLY A 58 -24.47 2.28 1.90
CA GLY A 58 -24.88 2.30 3.30
C GLY A 58 -23.80 1.71 4.22
N ALA A 59 -23.44 2.41 5.30
CA ALA A 59 -22.34 2.01 6.20
C ALA A 59 -22.49 0.57 6.71
N SER A 60 -23.70 0.15 7.09
CA SER A 60 -23.99 -1.22 7.58
C SER A 60 -24.00 -2.29 6.48
N HIS A 61 -23.96 -1.92 5.21
CA HIS A 61 -24.07 -2.83 4.07
C HIS A 61 -22.80 -2.87 3.21
N ALA A 62 -21.91 -1.88 3.33
CA ALA A 62 -20.69 -1.79 2.53
C ALA A 62 -19.85 -3.07 2.60
N ALA A 63 -19.66 -3.64 3.79
CA ALA A 63 -18.91 -4.88 3.99
C ALA A 63 -19.43 -6.09 3.17
N LYS A 64 -20.72 -6.08 2.77
CA LYS A 64 -21.36 -7.14 1.99
C LYS A 64 -21.31 -6.92 0.48
N LYS A 65 -20.84 -5.77 0.04
CA LYS A 65 -20.70 -5.41 -1.39
C LYS A 65 -19.34 -5.81 -1.93
N ASN A 66 -19.24 -5.91 -3.24
CA ASN A 66 -17.96 -6.15 -3.89
C ASN A 66 -17.37 -4.80 -4.31
N PHE A 67 -16.39 -4.33 -3.57
CA PHE A 67 -15.58 -3.19 -3.98
C PHE A 67 -14.10 -3.46 -3.73
N ALA A 68 -13.27 -2.74 -4.45
CA ALA A 68 -11.84 -2.62 -4.16
C ALA A 68 -11.41 -1.16 -4.24
N ILE A 69 -10.46 -0.77 -3.39
CA ILE A 69 -9.80 0.54 -3.41
C ILE A 69 -8.37 0.28 -3.86
N CYS A 70 -7.94 0.87 -4.97
CA CYS A 70 -6.62 0.62 -5.53
C CYS A 70 -5.90 1.90 -5.94
N GLY A 71 -4.58 1.87 -5.85
CA GLY A 71 -3.71 2.96 -6.28
C GLY A 71 -2.53 3.21 -5.37
N ASP A 72 -1.77 4.26 -5.69
CA ASP A 72 -0.69 4.78 -4.86
C ASP A 72 -1.28 5.62 -3.72
N MET A 73 -1.24 5.07 -2.52
CA MET A 73 -1.79 5.74 -1.33
C MET A 73 -0.76 6.57 -0.57
N ASN A 74 0.50 6.56 -1.03
CA ASN A 74 1.59 7.38 -0.49
C ASN A 74 1.71 7.31 1.04
N ASP A 75 1.30 6.20 1.64
CA ASP A 75 1.46 5.91 3.08
C ASP A 75 1.59 4.41 3.30
N TYR A 76 2.02 4.02 4.49
CA TYR A 76 2.22 2.62 4.86
C TYR A 76 1.96 2.41 6.34
N GLN A 77 1.48 1.20 6.70
CA GLN A 77 1.27 0.76 8.08
C GLN A 77 2.48 0.01 8.64
N GLU A 78 3.38 -0.43 7.77
CA GLU A 78 4.61 -1.14 8.11
C GLU A 78 5.69 -0.85 7.08
N LYS A 79 6.95 -1.01 7.47
CA LYS A 79 8.10 -0.90 6.59
C LYS A 79 9.18 -1.89 6.97
N VAL A 80 10.09 -2.15 6.07
CA VAL A 80 11.32 -2.89 6.33
C VAL A 80 12.48 -1.92 6.29
N ILE A 81 13.09 -1.64 7.44
CA ILE A 81 14.29 -0.81 7.53
C ILE A 81 15.45 -1.60 6.93
N VAL A 82 16.18 -0.95 6.04
CA VAL A 82 17.34 -1.54 5.35
C VAL A 82 18.61 -0.88 5.86
N THR A 83 19.50 -1.68 6.41
CA THR A 83 20.82 -1.22 6.87
C THR A 83 21.94 -2.00 6.16
N GLY A 84 23.15 -1.44 6.15
CA GLY A 84 24.27 -2.05 5.46
C GLY A 84 24.43 -1.58 4.03
N SER A 85 25.08 -2.38 3.21
CA SER A 85 25.35 -2.05 1.82
C SER A 85 25.53 -3.32 0.98
N ARG A 86 25.51 -3.17 -0.34
CA ARG A 86 25.78 -4.29 -1.26
C ARG A 86 27.12 -4.98 -1.01
N ARG A 87 28.14 -4.23 -0.58
CA ARG A 87 29.48 -4.77 -0.31
C ARG A 87 29.57 -5.54 1.01
N LEU A 88 28.88 -5.04 2.04
CA LEU A 88 28.91 -5.58 3.41
C LEU A 88 27.73 -6.51 3.72
N GLY A 89 26.81 -6.66 2.77
CA GLY A 89 25.51 -7.29 2.98
C GLY A 89 24.48 -6.30 3.52
N TYR A 90 23.21 -6.63 3.30
CA TYR A 90 22.07 -5.89 3.84
C TYR A 90 21.47 -6.65 5.02
N ARG A 91 20.93 -5.89 5.96
CA ARG A 91 20.03 -6.36 7.02
C ARG A 91 18.66 -5.76 6.81
N PHE A 92 17.62 -6.51 7.16
CA PHE A 92 16.23 -6.17 6.94
C PHE A 92 15.47 -6.35 8.25
N ASP A 93 14.99 -5.25 8.82
CA ASP A 93 14.27 -5.25 10.08
C ASP A 93 12.83 -4.76 9.85
N HIS A 94 11.85 -5.63 10.02
CA HIS A 94 10.43 -5.28 9.88
C HIS A 94 9.96 -4.44 11.08
N VAL A 95 9.25 -3.35 10.80
CA VAL A 95 8.73 -2.42 11.81
C VAL A 95 7.31 -2.01 11.44
N ARG A 96 6.41 -2.00 12.41
CA ARG A 96 5.08 -1.39 12.28
C ARG A 96 5.13 0.07 12.68
N GLU A 97 4.35 0.89 11.98
CA GLU A 97 4.16 2.31 12.29
C GLU A 97 3.06 2.46 13.36
N ASP A 98 3.24 3.43 14.26
CA ASP A 98 2.24 3.73 15.31
C ASP A 98 0.94 4.31 14.74
N MET A 99 1.01 4.94 13.55
CA MET A 99 -0.13 5.51 12.85
C MET A 99 0.08 5.54 11.34
N SER A 100 -1.02 5.39 10.60
CA SER A 100 -1.08 5.55 9.15
C SER A 100 -2.40 6.20 8.73
N ALA A 101 -2.36 6.96 7.64
CA ALA A 101 -3.59 7.44 7.00
C ALA A 101 -4.51 6.28 6.54
N LEU A 102 -3.93 5.08 6.37
CA LEU A 102 -4.64 3.89 5.91
C LEU A 102 -5.36 3.13 7.04
N ASP A 103 -5.16 3.52 8.30
CA ASP A 103 -5.82 2.87 9.45
C ASP A 103 -7.35 2.96 9.36
N VAL A 104 -7.87 4.00 8.70
CA VAL A 104 -9.30 4.16 8.42
C VAL A 104 -9.87 3.03 7.56
N PHE A 105 -9.06 2.37 6.72
CA PHE A 105 -9.52 1.26 5.89
C PHE A 105 -9.51 -0.08 6.64
N SER A 106 -8.59 -0.28 7.58
CA SER A 106 -8.57 -1.49 8.44
C SER A 106 -9.52 -1.39 9.63
N ALA A 107 -9.88 -0.16 10.04
CA ALA A 107 -10.77 0.08 11.17
C ALA A 107 -12.15 -0.58 10.96
N ASP A 108 -12.68 -1.17 12.03
CA ASP A 108 -14.02 -1.80 12.06
C ASP A 108 -14.21 -2.93 11.01
N GLY A 109 -13.11 -3.47 10.48
CA GLY A 109 -13.16 -4.45 9.41
C GLY A 109 -13.77 -3.92 8.10
N PHE A 110 -13.59 -2.61 7.81
CA PHE A 110 -14.15 -1.98 6.62
C PHE A 110 -13.56 -2.54 5.33
N ALA A 111 -12.24 -2.74 5.27
CA ALA A 111 -11.56 -3.35 4.14
C ALA A 111 -10.37 -4.20 4.61
N VAL A 112 -9.88 -5.06 3.73
CA VAL A 112 -8.79 -6.02 3.97
C VAL A 112 -7.67 -5.77 2.96
N ASN A 113 -6.43 -5.63 3.45
CA ASN A 113 -5.24 -5.64 2.61
C ASN A 113 -4.79 -7.09 2.36
N PRO A 114 -5.01 -7.69 1.18
CA PRO A 114 -4.63 -9.09 0.94
C PRO A 114 -3.11 -9.32 0.90
N VAL A 115 -2.31 -8.25 0.76
CA VAL A 115 -0.83 -8.34 0.79
C VAL A 115 -0.33 -8.80 2.16
N GLU A 116 -1.10 -8.59 3.24
CA GLU A 116 -0.78 -9.11 4.58
C GLU A 116 -0.67 -10.64 4.65
N ARG A 117 -1.16 -11.36 3.63
CA ARG A 117 -1.01 -12.82 3.51
C ARG A 117 0.40 -13.24 3.07
N ARG A 118 1.22 -12.31 2.59
CA ARG A 118 2.63 -12.54 2.25
C ARG A 118 3.50 -12.44 3.51
N ALA A 119 4.70 -13.02 3.44
CA ALA A 119 5.70 -12.83 4.49
C ALA A 119 6.04 -11.33 4.65
N GLU A 120 6.30 -10.87 5.87
CA GLU A 120 6.51 -9.46 6.22
C GLU A 120 7.58 -8.78 5.36
N LEU A 121 8.69 -9.47 5.10
CA LEU A 121 9.77 -8.94 4.25
C LEU A 121 9.40 -8.90 2.76
N ASP A 122 8.24 -9.41 2.37
CA ASP A 122 7.80 -9.55 0.97
C ASP A 122 6.52 -8.75 0.66
N ARG A 123 6.20 -7.72 1.44
CA ARG A 123 4.99 -6.89 1.26
C ARG A 123 5.23 -5.53 0.61
N TRP A 124 6.45 -5.24 0.21
CA TRP A 124 6.83 -3.93 -0.31
C TRP A 124 6.57 -3.79 -1.82
N THR A 125 6.24 -2.58 -2.23
CA THR A 125 6.11 -2.17 -3.64
C THR A 125 7.15 -1.13 -4.02
N LEU A 126 7.74 -0.43 -3.04
CA LEU A 126 8.73 0.62 -3.25
C LEU A 126 9.94 0.48 -2.34
N TYR A 127 11.13 0.71 -2.90
CA TYR A 127 12.35 1.03 -2.14
C TYR A 127 12.52 2.53 -2.03
N HIS A 128 12.43 3.04 -0.80
CA HIS A 128 12.64 4.44 -0.48
C HIS A 128 14.05 4.65 0.07
N ALA A 129 14.82 5.55 -0.54
CA ALA A 129 16.17 5.87 -0.11
C ALA A 129 16.42 7.37 -0.22
N ARG A 130 16.65 8.02 0.92
CA ARG A 130 17.07 9.41 1.04
C ARG A 130 18.46 9.53 1.67
N GLY A 131 19.39 8.69 1.21
CA GLY A 131 20.73 8.60 1.73
C GLY A 131 20.93 7.39 2.65
N PRO A 132 22.12 7.28 3.29
CA PRO A 132 22.46 6.11 4.10
C PRO A 132 21.64 5.99 5.38
N GLU A 133 21.12 7.10 5.90
CA GLU A 133 20.36 7.15 7.16
C GLU A 133 18.87 6.83 6.99
N GLU A 134 18.34 6.92 5.76
CA GLU A 134 16.92 6.69 5.48
C GLU A 134 16.77 5.76 4.28
N GLN A 135 16.74 4.47 4.57
CA GLN A 135 16.52 3.42 3.57
C GLN A 135 15.49 2.43 4.08
N HIS A 136 14.41 2.23 3.34
CA HIS A 136 13.41 1.23 3.69
C HIS A 136 12.62 0.73 2.48
N LEU A 137 12.07 -0.46 2.62
CA LEU A 137 11.10 -1.04 1.70
C LEU A 137 9.70 -0.87 2.32
N CYS A 138 8.75 -0.39 1.56
CA CYS A 138 7.37 -0.19 2.04
C CYS A 138 6.34 -0.46 0.94
N GLN A 139 5.13 -0.79 1.34
CA GLN A 139 4.00 -0.86 0.43
C GLN A 139 3.42 0.56 0.29
N LEU A 140 3.38 1.11 -0.92
CA LEU A 140 2.65 2.36 -1.22
C LEU A 140 1.48 2.12 -2.16
N ASP A 141 1.57 1.09 -2.99
CA ASP A 141 0.54 0.67 -3.92
C ASP A 141 -0.32 -0.41 -3.29
N TYR A 142 -1.61 -0.19 -3.25
CA TYR A 142 -2.55 -1.07 -2.55
C TYR A 142 -3.70 -1.52 -3.44
N ILE A 143 -4.25 -2.67 -3.06
CA ILE A 143 -5.57 -3.13 -3.47
C ILE A 143 -6.28 -3.58 -2.20
N TRP A 144 -7.02 -2.69 -1.57
CA TRP A 144 -7.88 -3.02 -0.45
C TRP A 144 -9.17 -3.66 -0.96
N LEU A 145 -9.57 -4.77 -0.38
CA LEU A 145 -10.78 -5.51 -0.75
C LEU A 145 -11.86 -5.31 0.29
N SER A 146 -13.12 -5.19 -0.14
CA SER A 146 -14.23 -5.33 0.78
C SER A 146 -14.18 -6.68 1.51
N PRO A 147 -14.72 -6.80 2.73
CA PRO A 147 -14.76 -8.08 3.46
C PRO A 147 -15.39 -9.21 2.66
N ALA A 148 -16.50 -8.95 1.96
CA ALA A 148 -17.16 -9.94 1.11
C ALA A 148 -16.29 -10.41 -0.05
N LEU A 149 -15.52 -9.50 -0.67
CA LEU A 149 -14.61 -9.85 -1.76
C LEU A 149 -13.39 -10.59 -1.24
N ALA A 150 -12.83 -10.16 -0.10
CA ALA A 150 -11.71 -10.82 0.56
C ALA A 150 -12.05 -12.26 1.00
N ALA A 151 -13.26 -12.48 1.55
CA ALA A 151 -13.72 -13.80 1.97
C ALA A 151 -13.86 -14.78 0.80
N ARG A 152 -14.33 -14.31 -0.38
CA ARG A 152 -14.40 -15.15 -1.59
C ARG A 152 -13.04 -15.52 -2.16
N ASN A 153 -12.01 -14.77 -1.82
CA ASN A 153 -10.64 -14.94 -2.25
C ASN A 153 -9.71 -15.21 -1.05
N ALA A 154 -10.19 -15.93 -0.03
CA ALA A 154 -9.52 -16.09 1.25
C ALA A 154 -8.12 -16.74 1.13
N THR A 155 -7.93 -17.62 0.16
CA THR A 155 -6.67 -18.34 -0.10
C THR A 155 -5.78 -17.66 -1.15
N ALA A 156 -6.28 -16.63 -1.83
CA ALA A 156 -5.50 -15.93 -2.83
C ALA A 156 -4.42 -15.08 -2.17
N VAL A 157 -3.18 -15.27 -2.58
CA VAL A 157 -2.04 -14.44 -2.20
C VAL A 157 -1.70 -13.56 -3.42
N PRO A 158 -1.77 -12.23 -3.30
CA PRO A 158 -1.46 -11.37 -4.43
C PRO A 158 0.01 -11.47 -4.80
N GLU A 159 0.30 -11.46 -6.08
CA GLU A 159 1.64 -11.28 -6.60
C GLU A 159 2.01 -9.79 -6.60
N ILE A 160 3.25 -9.47 -6.23
CA ILE A 160 3.80 -8.13 -6.37
C ILE A 160 4.85 -8.20 -7.47
N VAL A 161 4.54 -7.64 -8.63
CA VAL A 161 5.45 -7.60 -9.77
C VAL A 161 6.49 -6.50 -9.53
N ARG A 162 7.76 -6.90 -9.38
CA ARG A 162 8.88 -6.00 -9.11
C ARG A 162 9.89 -5.92 -10.25
N GLY A 163 9.52 -6.47 -11.40
CA GLY A 163 10.37 -6.45 -12.59
C GLY A 163 10.81 -5.03 -12.94
N GLY A 164 12.10 -4.86 -13.20
CA GLY A 164 12.65 -3.56 -13.54
C GLY A 164 12.99 -2.63 -12.39
N GLN A 165 13.14 -3.15 -11.18
CA GLN A 165 13.63 -2.36 -10.04
C GLN A 165 15.02 -1.76 -10.32
N PRO A 166 15.32 -0.54 -9.81
CA PRO A 166 16.64 0.06 -9.95
C PRO A 166 17.74 -0.84 -9.39
N TYR A 167 18.91 -0.81 -10.03
CA TYR A 167 20.07 -1.62 -9.63
C TYR A 167 20.45 -1.52 -8.14
N ARG A 168 20.13 -0.39 -7.50
CA ARG A 168 20.44 -0.13 -6.08
C ARG A 168 19.41 -0.75 -5.12
N THR A 169 18.28 -1.22 -5.59
CA THR A 169 17.24 -1.79 -4.75
C THR A 169 17.76 -3.03 -4.02
N PRO A 170 17.74 -3.07 -2.69
CA PRO A 170 18.06 -4.27 -1.94
C PRO A 170 16.87 -5.23 -1.95
N PHE A 171 17.14 -6.51 -2.17
CA PHE A 171 16.13 -7.55 -2.09
C PHE A 171 16.35 -8.39 -0.83
N PRO A 172 15.33 -8.58 0.02
CA PRO A 172 15.39 -9.51 1.13
C PRO A 172 15.73 -10.95 0.70
N PRO A 173 16.33 -11.76 1.58
CA PRO A 173 16.65 -13.15 1.28
C PRO A 173 15.43 -13.95 0.82
N GLY A 174 15.61 -14.79 -0.19
CA GLY A 174 14.55 -15.64 -0.75
C GLY A 174 13.66 -14.95 -1.79
N GLN A 175 13.87 -13.67 -2.07
CA GLN A 175 13.19 -12.98 -3.17
C GLN A 175 14.06 -13.01 -4.43
N GLU A 176 13.40 -13.14 -5.58
CA GLU A 176 14.09 -13.05 -6.86
C GLU A 176 14.63 -11.66 -7.10
N ASP A 177 15.86 -11.59 -7.66
CA ASP A 177 16.49 -10.33 -8.02
C ASP A 177 15.98 -9.86 -9.39
N GLU A 178 14.94 -9.06 -9.40
CA GLU A 178 14.29 -8.53 -10.60
C GLU A 178 14.82 -7.15 -11.02
N ARG A 179 16.02 -6.79 -10.61
CA ARG A 179 16.63 -5.51 -10.98
C ARG A 179 16.97 -5.43 -12.45
N PHE A 180 16.92 -4.21 -13.00
CA PHE A 180 17.54 -3.95 -14.29
C PHE A 180 19.05 -4.26 -14.25
N PRO A 181 19.60 -4.92 -15.29
CA PRO A 181 21.03 -5.09 -15.38
C PRO A 181 21.73 -3.72 -15.40
N ARG A 182 22.93 -3.68 -14.86
CA ARG A 182 23.78 -2.50 -14.92
C ARG A 182 24.23 -2.33 -16.38
N ILE A 183 23.78 -1.27 -17.03
CA ILE A 183 24.29 -0.87 -18.35
C ILE A 183 25.65 -0.20 -18.17
#